data_e3f58f09b931edecc46cf46dbca00cd8
#
_entry.id   e3f58f09b931edecc46cf46dbca00cd8
#
_cell.length_a   1.000
_cell.length_b   1.000
_cell.length_c   1.000
_cell.angle_alpha   90.00
_cell.angle_beta   90.00
_cell.angle_gamma   90.00
#
_symmetry.space_group_name_H-M   'P 1'
#
loop_
_entity.id
_entity.type
_entity.pdbx_description
1 polymer ?
#
loop_
_entity_poly.entity_id
_entity_poly.type
_entity_poly.pdbx_seq_one_letter_code
_entity_poly.pdbx_strand_id
1 'polypeptide(L)'
;MRQEVFVLDPRDNVATLVSENGKKGAKFRLVVDGAQQEFTLASDIPFGHKFAIRPIFKGAQVTKYGFSIGTATAEIRPGEHVHIHNIESNRGRGDLAGQGKEA
;
A
#
# COMPACT_ATOMS: atom_id res chain seq x y z
N MET A 1 7.51 23.46 0.08
CA MET A 1 7.72 22.24 -0.70
C MET A 1 6.44 21.44 -0.75
N ARG A 2 6.18 20.83 -1.88
CA ARG A 2 4.99 20.02 -2.04
C ARG A 2 5.23 18.64 -1.44
N GLN A 3 4.24 18.14 -0.70
CA GLN A 3 4.28 16.77 -0.22
C GLN A 3 3.83 15.83 -1.33
N GLU A 4 4.62 14.80 -1.59
CA GLU A 4 4.37 13.88 -2.69
C GLU A 4 3.92 12.50 -2.24
N VAL A 5 4.02 12.22 -0.93
CA VAL A 5 3.70 10.90 -0.38
C VAL A 5 2.89 11.11 0.89
N PHE A 6 1.83 10.35 1.04
CA PHE A 6 0.92 10.50 2.18
C PHE A 6 0.75 9.20 2.93
N VAL A 7 0.97 9.25 4.25
CA VAL A 7 0.63 8.22 5.22
C VAL A 7 -0.10 8.93 6.34
N LEU A 8 -1.35 8.61 6.57
CA LEU A 8 -2.18 9.35 7.50
C LEU A 8 -2.47 8.63 8.82
N ASP A 9 -2.03 7.40 8.98
CA ASP A 9 -2.28 6.62 10.19
C ASP A 9 -1.07 5.75 10.47
N PRO A 10 -0.63 5.68 11.75
CA PRO A 10 0.56 4.87 12.08
C PRO A 10 0.39 3.38 11.82
N ARG A 11 -0.85 2.91 11.61
CA ARG A 11 -1.09 1.51 11.30
C ARG A 11 -0.95 1.20 9.82
N ASP A 12 -0.81 2.21 8.98
CA ASP A 12 -0.73 2.02 7.54
C ASP A 12 0.53 1.26 7.15
N ASN A 13 0.38 0.33 6.22
CA ASN A 13 1.53 -0.36 5.63
C ASN A 13 1.72 0.01 4.16
N VAL A 14 0.95 0.96 3.67
CA VAL A 14 1.13 1.53 2.33
C VAL A 14 1.11 3.05 2.42
N ALA A 15 1.75 3.69 1.45
CA ALA A 15 1.72 5.13 1.27
C ALA A 15 1.13 5.43 -0.10
N THR A 16 0.41 6.54 -0.20
CA THR A 16 -0.16 6.99 -1.48
C THR A 16 0.80 7.98 -2.11
N LEU A 17 1.15 7.75 -3.36
CA LEU A 17 2.04 8.62 -4.12
C LEU A 17 1.22 9.61 -4.92
N VAL A 18 1.43 10.90 -4.68
CA VAL A 18 0.80 11.97 -5.46
C VAL A 18 1.89 12.79 -6.15
N SER A 19 2.60 12.12 -7.05
CA SER A 19 3.71 12.70 -7.79
C SER A 19 3.75 12.06 -9.17
N GLU A 20 4.16 12.84 -10.16
CA GLU A 20 4.39 12.31 -11.50
C GLU A 20 5.79 11.72 -11.64
N ASN A 21 6.57 11.76 -10.57
CA ASN A 21 7.94 11.26 -10.55
C ASN A 21 8.04 9.84 -9.99
N GLY A 22 6.96 9.06 -10.05
CA GLY A 22 6.91 7.71 -9.51
C GLY A 22 7.55 6.67 -10.42
N LYS A 23 8.81 6.85 -10.73
CA LYS A 23 9.54 5.95 -11.62
C LYS A 23 10.37 4.96 -10.81
N LYS A 24 10.59 3.79 -11.37
CA LYS A 24 11.47 2.80 -10.76
C LYS A 24 12.79 3.47 -10.37
N GLY A 25 13.22 3.26 -9.14
CA GLY A 25 14.45 3.84 -8.63
C GLY A 25 14.30 5.20 -7.99
N ALA A 26 13.14 5.84 -8.12
CA ALA A 26 12.90 7.11 -7.46
C ALA A 26 12.89 6.92 -5.95
N LYS A 27 13.35 7.94 -5.21
CA LYS A 27 13.45 7.88 -3.76
C LYS A 27 12.53 8.89 -3.13
N PHE A 28 11.83 8.46 -2.10
CA PHE A 28 10.94 9.32 -1.34
C PHE A 28 11.20 9.13 0.15
N ARG A 29 11.11 10.22 0.91
CA ARG A 29 11.30 10.18 2.35
C ARG A 29 9.99 10.46 3.04
N LEU A 30 9.72 9.69 4.09
CA LEU A 30 8.58 9.96 4.94
C LEU A 30 8.85 9.42 6.34
N VAL A 31 8.06 9.92 7.29
CA VAL A 31 8.19 9.50 8.68
C VAL A 31 7.32 8.28 8.89
N VAL A 32 7.94 7.18 9.31
CA VAL A 32 7.27 5.94 9.63
C VAL A 32 7.70 5.52 11.02
N ASP A 33 6.74 5.28 11.91
CA ASP A 33 7.03 4.90 13.29
C ASP A 33 7.90 5.92 14.02
N GLY A 34 7.69 7.21 13.72
CA GLY A 34 8.41 8.28 14.39
C GLY A 34 9.80 8.54 13.85
N ALA A 35 10.24 7.83 12.83
CA ALA A 35 11.57 7.99 12.25
C ALA A 35 11.47 8.24 10.75
N GLN A 36 12.31 9.14 10.26
CA GLN A 36 12.37 9.41 8.83
C GLN A 36 13.02 8.23 8.12
N GLN A 37 12.36 7.73 7.09
CA GLN A 37 12.85 6.60 6.30
C GLN A 37 12.81 6.97 4.83
N GLU A 38 13.75 6.40 4.08
CA GLU A 38 13.81 6.59 2.65
C GLU A 38 13.34 5.32 1.95
N PHE A 39 12.48 5.49 0.96
CA PHE A 39 11.95 4.36 0.18
C PHE A 39 12.36 4.53 -1.27
N THR A 40 12.87 3.45 -1.86
CA THR A 40 13.22 3.41 -3.28
C THR A 40 12.15 2.60 -4.00
N LEU A 41 11.55 3.19 -5.01
CA LEU A 41 10.49 2.50 -5.76
C LEU A 41 11.07 1.33 -6.53
N ALA A 42 10.46 0.16 -6.35
CA ALA A 42 10.91 -1.06 -7.04
C ALA A 42 10.39 -1.14 -8.47
N SER A 43 9.37 -0.34 -8.79
CA SER A 43 8.77 -0.28 -10.11
C SER A 43 8.14 1.09 -10.29
N ASP A 44 7.65 1.37 -11.50
CA ASP A 44 6.91 2.61 -11.74
C ASP A 44 5.61 2.59 -10.95
N ILE A 45 5.30 3.70 -10.27
CA ILE A 45 4.07 3.84 -9.50
C ILE A 45 3.28 5.00 -10.11
N PRO A 46 2.12 4.74 -10.70
CA PRO A 46 1.31 5.83 -11.27
C PRO A 46 0.82 6.79 -10.20
N PHE A 47 0.55 8.02 -10.61
CA PHE A 47 -0.01 9.05 -9.72
C PHE A 47 -1.26 8.52 -9.04
N GLY A 48 -1.34 8.69 -7.74
CA GLY A 48 -2.49 8.27 -6.94
C GLY A 48 -2.46 6.81 -6.51
N HIS A 49 -1.49 6.05 -6.98
CA HIS A 49 -1.36 4.65 -6.57
C HIS A 49 -0.53 4.55 -5.29
N LYS A 50 -0.46 3.34 -4.75
CA LYS A 50 0.17 3.09 -3.45
C LYS A 50 1.42 2.24 -3.61
N PHE A 51 2.35 2.42 -2.67
CA PHE A 51 3.49 1.50 -2.54
C PHE A 51 3.61 1.08 -1.08
N ALA A 52 4.21 -0.09 -0.86
CA ALA A 52 4.37 -0.62 0.48
C ALA A 52 5.45 0.14 1.23
N ILE A 53 5.21 0.42 2.51
CA ILE A 53 6.19 1.04 3.40
C ILE A 53 6.64 0.10 4.51
N ARG A 54 6.05 -1.10 4.55
CA ARG A 54 6.43 -2.19 5.45
C ARG A 54 6.35 -3.47 4.66
N PRO A 55 7.06 -4.53 5.09
CA PRO A 55 6.85 -5.84 4.48
C PRO A 55 5.41 -6.29 4.69
N ILE A 56 4.77 -6.77 3.65
CA ILE A 56 3.40 -7.27 3.73
C ILE A 56 3.45 -8.71 3.24
N PHE A 57 3.18 -9.65 4.14
CA PHE A 57 3.25 -11.07 3.78
C PHE A 57 1.97 -11.51 3.10
N LYS A 58 2.08 -12.54 2.26
CA LYS A 58 0.89 -13.10 1.62
C LYS A 58 -0.13 -13.47 2.68
N GLY A 59 -1.37 -13.05 2.47
CA GLY A 59 -2.45 -13.28 3.42
C GLY A 59 -2.61 -12.19 4.46
N ALA A 60 -1.66 -11.27 4.56
CA ALA A 60 -1.75 -10.17 5.52
C ALA A 60 -2.66 -9.07 5.00
N GLN A 61 -3.18 -8.29 5.93
CA GLN A 61 -4.07 -7.17 5.58
C GLN A 61 -3.26 -6.00 5.06
N VAL A 62 -3.79 -5.33 4.04
CA VAL A 62 -3.24 -4.06 3.55
C VAL A 62 -4.06 -2.95 4.19
N THR A 63 -3.38 -2.04 4.89
CA THR A 63 -4.02 -1.01 5.70
C THR A 63 -3.69 0.37 5.17
N LYS A 64 -4.74 1.16 4.94
CA LYS A 64 -4.62 2.54 4.48
C LYS A 64 -5.58 3.40 5.31
N TYR A 65 -5.05 4.50 5.85
CA TYR A 65 -5.82 5.42 6.71
C TYR A 65 -6.44 4.69 7.90
N GLY A 66 -5.74 3.69 8.42
CA GLY A 66 -6.20 2.92 9.56
C GLY A 66 -7.20 1.83 9.25
N PHE A 67 -7.60 1.68 7.99
CA PHE A 67 -8.59 0.68 7.59
C PHE A 67 -7.98 -0.39 6.69
N SER A 68 -8.43 -1.62 6.88
CA SER A 68 -8.03 -2.70 5.98
C SER A 68 -8.75 -2.50 4.65
N ILE A 69 -7.97 -2.40 3.57
CA ILE A 69 -8.52 -2.22 2.22
C ILE A 69 -8.45 -3.50 1.40
N GLY A 70 -7.74 -4.50 1.87
CA GLY A 70 -7.63 -5.76 1.15
C GLY A 70 -6.66 -6.69 1.82
N THR A 71 -6.48 -7.83 1.19
CA THR A 71 -5.58 -8.89 1.65
C THR A 71 -4.52 -9.11 0.57
N ALA A 72 -3.25 -9.16 0.98
CA ALA A 72 -2.17 -9.38 0.03
C ALA A 72 -2.26 -10.80 -0.55
N THR A 73 -2.16 -10.89 -1.88
CA THR A 73 -2.18 -12.19 -2.56
C THR A 73 -0.78 -12.72 -2.83
N ALA A 74 0.23 -11.92 -2.51
CA ALA A 74 1.63 -12.29 -2.64
C ALA A 74 2.42 -11.48 -1.63
N GLU A 75 3.66 -11.85 -1.39
CA GLU A 75 4.54 -11.06 -0.53
C GLU A 75 4.85 -9.73 -1.22
N ILE A 76 4.75 -8.63 -0.48
CA ILE A 76 5.01 -7.28 -0.99
C ILE A 76 6.10 -6.66 -0.12
N ARG A 77 7.14 -6.12 -0.75
CA ARG A 77 8.26 -5.52 -0.06
C ARG A 77 8.16 -4.01 -0.10
N PRO A 78 8.78 -3.30 0.87
CA PRO A 78 8.76 -1.82 0.85
C PRO A 78 9.25 -1.30 -0.50
N GLY A 79 8.54 -0.31 -1.03
CA GLY A 79 8.83 0.28 -2.33
C GLY A 79 8.11 -0.38 -3.49
N GLU A 80 7.48 -1.52 -3.27
CA GLU A 80 6.77 -2.21 -4.34
C GLU A 80 5.37 -1.65 -4.51
N HIS A 81 4.91 -1.63 -5.75
CA HIS A 81 3.59 -1.15 -6.12
C HIS A 81 2.51 -2.06 -5.51
N VAL A 82 1.52 -1.45 -4.88
CA VAL A 82 0.39 -2.17 -4.31
C VAL A 82 -0.86 -1.79 -5.08
N HIS A 83 -1.45 -2.75 -5.77
CA HIS A 83 -2.63 -2.50 -6.58
C HIS A 83 -3.34 -3.83 -6.82
N ILE A 84 -4.27 -3.87 -7.75
CA ILE A 84 -5.11 -5.05 -7.96
C ILE A 84 -4.32 -6.31 -8.32
N HIS A 85 -3.07 -6.17 -8.79
CA HIS A 85 -2.26 -7.34 -9.15
C HIS A 85 -1.75 -8.11 -7.94
N ASN A 86 -1.70 -7.50 -6.75
CA ASN A 86 -1.17 -8.17 -5.56
C ASN A 86 -2.02 -7.97 -4.31
N ILE A 87 -3.23 -7.43 -4.45
CA ILE A 87 -4.18 -7.39 -3.34
C ILE A 87 -5.55 -7.82 -3.82
N GLU A 88 -6.31 -8.38 -2.89
CA GLU A 88 -7.69 -8.77 -3.11
C GLU A 88 -8.56 -7.94 -2.18
N SER A 89 -9.59 -7.30 -2.72
CA SER A 89 -10.45 -6.44 -1.93
C SER A 89 -11.19 -7.22 -0.86
N ASN A 90 -11.20 -6.69 0.35
CA ASN A 90 -11.98 -7.29 1.43
C ASN A 90 -13.47 -7.29 1.11
N ARG A 91 -13.95 -6.28 0.39
CA ARG A 91 -15.35 -6.23 -0.01
C ARG A 91 -15.70 -7.42 -0.89
N GLY A 92 -14.86 -7.71 -1.87
CA GLY A 92 -15.08 -8.86 -2.74
C GLY A 92 -15.06 -10.16 -1.98
N ARG A 93 -14.11 -10.30 -1.05
CA ARG A 93 -14.04 -11.50 -0.22
C ARG A 93 -15.26 -11.60 0.69
N GLY A 94 -15.72 -10.50 1.24
CA GLY A 94 -16.89 -10.48 2.08
C GLY A 94 -18.12 -10.92 1.32
N ASP A 95 -18.28 -10.46 0.10
CA ASP A 95 -19.41 -10.84 -0.73
C ASP A 95 -19.38 -12.33 -1.03
N LEU A 96 -18.22 -12.89 -1.30
CA LEU A 96 -18.09 -14.31 -1.56
C LEU A 96 -18.37 -15.14 -0.32
N ALA A 97 -17.96 -14.67 0.82
CA ALA A 97 -18.19 -15.38 2.08
C ALA A 97 -19.62 -15.27 2.54
N GLY A 98 -20.21 -14.13 2.28
CA GLY A 98 -21.55 -13.86 2.72
C GLY A 98 -22.59 -14.45 1.88
N GLN A 99 -22.31 -14.95 0.99
CA GLN A 99 -23.08 -15.36 0.30
C GLN A 99 -23.13 -16.38 0.34
N GLY A 100 -22.77 -16.25 0.85
CA GLY A 100 -22.41 -16.73 1.07
C GLY A 100 -22.31 -16.44 1.93
N LYS A 101 -22.64 -16.25 2.38
CA LYS A 101 -22.40 -15.89 2.97
C LYS A 101 -22.35 -15.27 3.33
N GLU A 102 -22.67 -15.44 3.31
CA GLU A 102 -22.44 -14.68 3.40
C GLU A 102 -22.29 -14.23 3.29
N ALA A 103 -22.66 -14.64 3.35
CA ALA A 103 -22.30 -14.23 2.98
C ALA A 103 -21.99 -14.26 2.93
#